data_6b7906a277e953cc78fcfdb515f093e3
#
_entry.id   6b7906a277e953cc78fcfdb515f093e3
#
_cell.length_a   1.000
_cell.length_b   1.000
_cell.length_c   1.000
_cell.angle_alpha   90.00
_cell.angle_beta   90.00
_cell.angle_gamma   90.00
#
_symmetry.space_group_name_H-M   'P 1'
#
loop_
_entity.id
_entity.type
_entity.pdbx_description
1 polymer ?
#
loop_
_entity_poly.entity_id
_entity_poly.type
_entity_poly.pdbx_seq_one_letter_code
_entity_poly.pdbx_strand_id
1 'polypeptide(L)'
;MQPFDRRRFLGMGVSVSSALLASCSSRGDRASNSSPASSVEDPTSGRAPDVVAIYRAGPVELDLAGTVVSTWGYSETVPGKPLRARAGDLVEVTIDNDLGEATSVHWHGVAIVNSMDGVPGLTQPDIEADSSFTYRFVVPDAGTYWFHPHHGLQLDRGLYAPFIIDDPNDNVDADVDYVLVLDDWLDGLGTTPEDELVRIRELGASMGEMGDMGGMSMATSPLLGGDAGDAVYPHHLVNGRPLTDPLTLEPRPRGGDRARLRVINAGSDTAYRFAVGGHRMTVTHSDGFPVIPFDVDAFIIGMGERYDVTIEVSAGAWPIIASAEGKDSRAGAVLRTGDATTTATPDLNASIAELDGVWLRYSDLRAADTVALTLPNEIRSRTVKLTGGMARYDWGIDGQRFGEHTAIEVEQGEWLSLIIENTTTMWHPVHLHGHSPQLTGLPRGPRKDTFNVLPGDSVELTFPADNPGNWMLHCHNAYHLESGMATVLAYTT
;
A
#
# COMPACT_ATOMS: atom_id res chain seq x y z
N MET A 1 -9.63 -14.94 30.78
CA MET A 1 -9.85 -14.86 29.34
C MET A 1 -9.10 -16.00 28.71
N GLN A 2 -9.77 -16.85 27.96
CA GLN A 2 -9.10 -18.01 27.35
C GLN A 2 -8.51 -17.59 26.01
N PRO A 3 -7.34 -18.13 25.60
CA PRO A 3 -6.74 -17.83 24.31
C PRO A 3 -7.60 -18.40 23.18
N PHE A 4 -7.70 -17.64 22.11
CA PHE A 4 -8.44 -17.98 20.89
C PHE A 4 -7.77 -19.19 20.24
N ASP A 5 -8.45 -20.35 20.25
CA ASP A 5 -7.92 -21.60 19.69
C ASP A 5 -8.15 -21.63 18.16
N ARG A 6 -7.10 -21.39 17.40
CA ARG A 6 -7.03 -21.41 15.92
C ARG A 6 -7.36 -22.78 15.28
N ARG A 7 -7.69 -23.81 16.08
CA ARG A 7 -7.91 -25.19 15.58
C ARG A 7 -9.35 -25.55 15.20
N ARG A 8 -10.29 -24.59 15.19
CA ARG A 8 -11.72 -24.91 14.93
C ARG A 8 -12.20 -24.65 13.50
N PHE A 9 -11.35 -24.34 12.56
CA PHE A 9 -11.77 -24.09 11.16
C PHE A 9 -11.56 -25.28 10.20
N LEU A 10 -11.21 -26.45 10.69
CA LEU A 10 -11.15 -27.68 9.91
C LEU A 10 -12.24 -28.65 10.38
N GLY A 11 -13.35 -28.73 9.66
CA GLY A 11 -14.28 -29.84 9.84
C GLY A 11 -15.75 -29.60 9.62
N MET A 12 -16.18 -29.27 8.42
CA MET A 12 -17.52 -29.63 7.94
C MET A 12 -17.41 -30.35 6.59
N GLY A 13 -16.99 -31.59 6.65
CA GLY A 13 -17.12 -32.55 5.56
C GLY A 13 -18.56 -33.02 5.46
N VAL A 14 -19.28 -32.65 4.41
CA VAL A 14 -20.59 -33.22 4.09
C VAL A 14 -20.37 -34.54 3.40
N SER A 15 -20.65 -35.63 4.10
CA SER A 15 -20.70 -36.99 3.55
C SER A 15 -22.02 -37.14 2.75
N VAL A 16 -21.93 -37.24 1.44
CA VAL A 16 -23.06 -37.68 0.61
C VAL A 16 -22.90 -39.17 0.34
N SER A 17 -23.78 -39.97 0.96
CA SER A 17 -23.87 -41.40 0.71
C SER A 17 -24.53 -41.69 -0.62
N SER A 18 -23.84 -42.46 -1.44
CA SER A 18 -24.32 -42.98 -2.73
C SER A 18 -25.42 -44.02 -2.52
N ALA A 19 -26.60 -43.81 -3.08
CA ALA A 19 -27.58 -44.88 -3.31
C ALA A 19 -27.75 -45.11 -4.82
N LEU A 20 -27.31 -46.25 -5.29
CA LEU A 20 -27.57 -46.78 -6.63
C LEU A 20 -29.03 -47.24 -6.74
N LEU A 21 -29.78 -46.71 -7.69
CA LEU A 21 -30.93 -47.41 -8.25
C LEU A 21 -30.93 -47.22 -9.77
N ALA A 22 -30.78 -48.33 -10.43
CA ALA A 22 -30.89 -48.45 -11.88
C ALA A 22 -32.38 -48.47 -12.30
N SER A 23 -32.76 -47.73 -13.32
CA SER A 23 -33.93 -48.02 -14.14
C SER A 23 -33.74 -47.46 -15.56
N CYS A 24 -34.03 -48.34 -16.51
CA CYS A 24 -33.90 -48.14 -17.96
C CYS A 24 -35.02 -47.33 -18.60
N SER A 25 -34.65 -46.76 -19.75
CA SER A 25 -35.44 -46.48 -21.01
C SER A 25 -36.07 -45.12 -21.18
N SER A 26 -35.67 -44.36 -22.13
CA SER A 26 -36.10 -44.30 -23.53
C SER A 26 -35.62 -43.03 -24.22
N ARG A 27 -35.31 -43.13 -25.49
CA ARG A 27 -34.77 -42.13 -26.40
C ARG A 27 -35.60 -40.86 -26.50
N GLY A 28 -34.89 -39.75 -26.57
CA GLY A 28 -35.39 -38.46 -27.06
C GLY A 28 -34.20 -37.58 -27.41
N ASP A 29 -33.79 -37.58 -28.68
CA ASP A 29 -32.74 -36.68 -29.22
C ASP A 29 -33.21 -35.23 -29.07
N ARG A 30 -32.56 -34.47 -28.23
CA ARG A 30 -32.49 -33.01 -28.31
C ARG A 30 -31.03 -32.62 -28.34
N ALA A 31 -30.58 -32.16 -29.49
CA ALA A 31 -29.31 -31.52 -29.68
C ALA A 31 -29.25 -30.26 -28.76
N SER A 32 -28.51 -30.34 -27.68
CA SER A 32 -28.09 -29.19 -26.90
C SER A 32 -26.93 -28.54 -27.62
N ASN A 33 -27.20 -27.41 -28.30
CA ASN A 33 -26.18 -26.47 -28.73
C ASN A 33 -25.58 -25.84 -27.47
N SER A 34 -24.61 -26.49 -26.85
CA SER A 34 -23.71 -25.84 -25.95
C SER A 34 -22.65 -25.15 -26.82
N SER A 35 -22.80 -23.85 -27.03
CA SER A 35 -21.68 -23.03 -27.47
C SER A 35 -20.51 -23.25 -26.48
N PRO A 36 -19.29 -23.49 -26.94
CA PRO A 36 -18.17 -23.55 -26.05
C PRO A 36 -18.02 -22.18 -25.41
N ALA A 37 -18.04 -22.12 -24.08
CA ALA A 37 -17.55 -20.96 -23.37
C ALA A 37 -16.15 -20.67 -23.93
N SER A 38 -15.94 -19.47 -24.45
CA SER A 38 -14.64 -19.05 -24.95
C SER A 38 -13.72 -19.10 -23.72
N SER A 39 -12.83 -20.05 -23.69
CA SER A 39 -11.74 -20.10 -22.73
C SER A 39 -10.90 -18.85 -22.99
N VAL A 40 -10.95 -17.88 -22.07
CA VAL A 40 -9.98 -16.79 -22.05
C VAL A 40 -8.63 -17.48 -21.92
N GLU A 41 -7.80 -17.41 -22.96
CA GLU A 41 -6.44 -17.98 -22.89
C GLU A 41 -5.70 -17.27 -21.75
N ASP A 42 -5.11 -18.05 -20.86
CA ASP A 42 -4.22 -17.54 -19.83
C ASP A 42 -3.05 -16.80 -20.53
N PRO A 43 -2.94 -15.46 -20.37
CA PRO A 43 -1.94 -14.65 -21.07
C PRO A 43 -0.50 -15.02 -20.68
N THR A 44 -0.32 -15.85 -19.67
CA THR A 44 0.98 -16.35 -19.21
C THR A 44 1.34 -17.71 -19.79
N SER A 45 0.35 -18.45 -20.35
CA SER A 45 0.53 -19.83 -20.80
C SER A 45 1.52 -19.94 -21.96
N GLY A 46 2.57 -20.73 -21.78
CA GLY A 46 3.59 -21.01 -22.81
C GLY A 46 4.54 -19.85 -23.14
N ARG A 47 4.40 -18.69 -22.53
CA ARG A 47 5.30 -17.55 -22.66
C ARG A 47 6.48 -17.70 -21.69
N ALA A 48 7.71 -17.50 -22.13
CA ALA A 48 8.86 -17.35 -21.23
C ALA A 48 8.74 -16.01 -20.46
N PRO A 49 9.11 -15.94 -19.17
CA PRO A 49 9.09 -14.69 -18.44
C PRO A 49 10.14 -13.72 -18.99
N ASP A 50 9.78 -12.44 -19.01
CA ASP A 50 10.69 -11.35 -19.39
C ASP A 50 11.56 -10.94 -18.20
N VAL A 51 11.01 -11.06 -16.99
CA VAL A 51 11.71 -10.79 -15.72
C VAL A 51 11.56 -11.98 -14.80
N VAL A 52 12.70 -12.47 -14.28
CA VAL A 52 12.75 -13.53 -13.26
C VAL A 52 13.49 -13.01 -12.05
N ALA A 53 12.90 -13.16 -10.86
CA ALA A 53 13.52 -12.77 -9.60
C ALA A 53 13.23 -13.82 -8.50
N ILE A 54 14.12 -13.85 -7.52
CA ILE A 54 13.94 -14.63 -6.30
C ILE A 54 14.16 -13.70 -5.12
N TYR A 55 13.21 -13.67 -4.21
CA TYR A 55 13.33 -12.96 -2.93
C TYR A 55 13.21 -13.99 -1.81
N ARG A 56 14.15 -13.91 -0.89
CA ARG A 56 14.09 -14.67 0.35
C ARG A 56 13.47 -13.78 1.43
N ALA A 57 12.30 -14.14 1.93
CA ALA A 57 11.74 -13.56 3.14
C ALA A 57 12.42 -14.25 4.34
N GLY A 58 13.18 -13.52 5.13
CA GLY A 58 13.95 -14.12 6.21
C GLY A 58 14.53 -13.12 7.20
N PRO A 59 15.22 -13.61 8.22
CA PRO A 59 15.85 -12.75 9.21
C PRO A 59 16.98 -11.93 8.59
N VAL A 60 17.07 -10.66 9.00
CA VAL A 60 18.11 -9.71 8.60
C VAL A 60 18.56 -8.91 9.81
N GLU A 61 19.78 -8.33 9.73
CA GLU A 61 20.25 -7.34 10.68
C GLU A 61 20.14 -5.95 10.05
N LEU A 62 19.50 -5.02 10.79
CA LEU A 62 19.37 -3.62 10.39
C LEU A 62 20.17 -2.76 11.36
N ASP A 63 21.09 -1.93 10.80
CA ASP A 63 21.88 -0.97 11.60
C ASP A 63 21.17 0.38 11.66
N LEU A 64 20.63 0.70 12.81
CA LEU A 64 19.97 1.96 13.12
C LEU A 64 20.99 2.93 13.77
N ALA A 65 21.99 3.37 12.98
CA ALA A 65 23.05 4.28 13.40
C ALA A 65 23.88 3.78 14.59
N GLY A 66 24.33 2.53 14.54
CA GLY A 66 25.14 1.86 15.56
C GLY A 66 24.34 0.99 16.53
N THR A 67 23.03 1.00 16.45
CA THR A 67 22.16 0.02 17.11
C THR A 67 21.73 -1.03 16.08
N VAL A 68 22.33 -2.21 16.12
CA VAL A 68 21.98 -3.32 15.24
C VAL A 68 20.82 -4.08 15.85
N VAL A 69 19.73 -4.19 15.08
CA VAL A 69 18.54 -4.95 15.46
C VAL A 69 18.37 -6.16 14.53
N SER A 70 17.86 -7.26 15.10
CA SER A 70 17.44 -8.42 14.31
C SER A 70 15.97 -8.26 13.95
N THR A 71 15.65 -8.33 12.66
CA THR A 71 14.33 -8.12 12.10
C THR A 71 14.15 -9.03 10.88
N TRP A 72 13.16 -8.74 10.03
CA TRP A 72 12.91 -9.45 8.77
C TRP A 72 13.13 -8.55 7.55
N GLY A 73 13.38 -9.17 6.41
CA GLY A 73 13.55 -8.42 5.17
C GLY A 73 13.51 -9.33 3.94
N TYR A 74 13.45 -8.70 2.78
CA TYR A 74 13.59 -9.40 1.51
C TYR A 74 15.04 -9.36 1.03
N SER A 75 15.65 -10.56 0.84
CA SER A 75 17.00 -10.71 0.30
C SER A 75 18.05 -9.90 1.06
N GLU A 76 18.04 -10.01 2.39
CA GLU A 76 19.06 -9.52 3.33
C GLU A 76 19.08 -7.99 3.53
N THR A 77 18.08 -7.25 3.07
CA THR A 77 18.03 -5.79 3.21
C THR A 77 16.63 -5.29 3.59
N VAL A 78 16.56 -4.11 4.23
CA VAL A 78 15.35 -3.32 4.47
C VAL A 78 15.59 -1.92 3.91
N PRO A 79 14.76 -1.45 2.97
CA PRO A 79 13.82 -2.24 2.16
C PRO A 79 14.52 -3.32 1.33
N GLY A 80 13.77 -4.31 0.85
CA GLY A 80 14.25 -5.25 -0.14
C GLY A 80 14.71 -4.56 -1.42
N LYS A 81 15.55 -5.21 -2.22
CA LYS A 81 16.03 -4.66 -3.49
C LYS A 81 14.85 -4.37 -4.43
N PRO A 82 14.85 -3.23 -5.16
CA PRO A 82 13.80 -2.93 -6.10
C PRO A 82 13.64 -3.99 -7.19
N LEU A 83 12.42 -4.50 -7.40
CA LEU A 83 12.04 -5.22 -8.60
C LEU A 83 11.83 -4.21 -9.73
N ARG A 84 12.32 -4.50 -10.94
CA ARG A 84 12.08 -3.67 -12.12
C ARG A 84 11.54 -4.51 -13.27
N ALA A 85 10.54 -3.97 -13.96
CA ALA A 85 9.92 -4.55 -15.16
C ALA A 85 9.49 -3.41 -16.10
N ARG A 86 8.93 -3.74 -17.24
CA ARG A 86 8.28 -2.81 -18.17
C ARG A 86 6.80 -3.16 -18.29
N ALA A 87 5.97 -2.19 -18.59
CA ALA A 87 4.56 -2.45 -18.87
C ALA A 87 4.42 -3.48 -20.01
N GLY A 88 3.63 -4.53 -19.79
CA GLY A 88 3.47 -5.66 -20.69
C GLY A 88 4.45 -6.83 -20.47
N ASP A 89 5.46 -6.68 -19.62
CA ASP A 89 6.36 -7.79 -19.27
C ASP A 89 5.60 -8.88 -18.49
N LEU A 90 5.97 -10.13 -18.77
CA LEU A 90 5.62 -11.27 -17.94
C LEU A 90 6.68 -11.40 -16.84
N VAL A 91 6.26 -11.20 -15.61
CA VAL A 91 7.09 -11.28 -14.42
C VAL A 91 6.89 -12.63 -13.74
N GLU A 92 7.99 -13.27 -13.33
CA GLU A 92 8.02 -14.49 -12.53
C GLU A 92 8.87 -14.23 -11.30
N VAL A 93 8.25 -14.23 -10.12
CA VAL A 93 8.94 -13.98 -8.86
C VAL A 93 8.70 -15.14 -7.91
N THR A 94 9.77 -15.76 -7.47
CA THR A 94 9.71 -16.79 -6.42
C THR A 94 10.03 -16.14 -5.07
N ILE A 95 9.16 -16.39 -4.11
CA ILE A 95 9.36 -16.02 -2.71
C ILE A 95 9.74 -17.30 -1.96
N ASP A 96 10.96 -17.33 -1.45
CA ASP A 96 11.43 -18.38 -0.55
C ASP A 96 11.17 -17.91 0.89
N ASN A 97 10.31 -18.62 1.62
CA ASN A 97 9.97 -18.28 3.00
C ASN A 97 10.92 -18.96 3.99
N ASP A 98 11.86 -18.21 4.51
CA ASP A 98 12.80 -18.60 5.58
C ASP A 98 12.49 -17.89 6.91
N LEU A 99 11.26 -17.42 7.06
CA LEU A 99 10.71 -16.98 8.35
C LEU A 99 10.27 -18.22 9.14
N GLY A 100 10.32 -18.18 10.44
CA GLY A 100 9.82 -19.30 11.28
C GLY A 100 8.29 -19.45 11.27
N GLU A 101 7.57 -18.72 10.39
CA GLU A 101 6.11 -18.70 10.27
C GLU A 101 5.66 -18.49 8.82
N ALA A 102 4.37 -18.63 8.58
CA ALA A 102 3.79 -18.41 7.26
C ALA A 102 3.84 -16.93 6.84
N THR A 103 3.87 -16.69 5.52
CA THR A 103 3.87 -15.36 4.92
C THR A 103 3.06 -15.33 3.62
N SER A 104 3.03 -14.18 2.96
CA SER A 104 2.48 -13.97 1.61
C SER A 104 3.17 -12.78 0.96
N VAL A 105 2.86 -12.49 -0.32
CA VAL A 105 3.27 -11.24 -0.96
C VAL A 105 2.13 -10.68 -1.78
N HIS A 106 1.68 -9.49 -1.43
CA HIS A 106 0.77 -8.65 -2.19
C HIS A 106 1.56 -7.65 -3.04
N TRP A 107 1.14 -7.48 -4.28
CA TRP A 107 1.72 -6.54 -5.26
C TRP A 107 0.93 -5.24 -5.26
N HIS A 108 1.21 -4.39 -4.29
CA HIS A 108 0.43 -3.21 -3.98
C HIS A 108 0.28 -2.26 -5.18
N GLY A 109 -0.96 -2.02 -5.57
CA GLY A 109 -1.36 -1.11 -6.64
C GLY A 109 -1.29 -1.71 -8.06
N VAL A 110 -0.78 -2.92 -8.23
CA VAL A 110 -0.69 -3.56 -9.55
C VAL A 110 -1.97 -4.35 -9.84
N ALA A 111 -2.66 -4.02 -10.92
CA ALA A 111 -3.90 -4.69 -11.33
C ALA A 111 -3.59 -6.03 -12.06
N ILE A 112 -3.17 -7.02 -11.31
CA ILE A 112 -2.81 -8.36 -11.79
C ILE A 112 -3.99 -9.34 -11.70
N VAL A 113 -3.81 -10.57 -12.20
CA VAL A 113 -4.79 -11.64 -12.05
C VAL A 113 -5.01 -12.00 -10.57
N ASN A 114 -6.27 -12.17 -10.17
CA ASN A 114 -6.67 -12.35 -8.76
C ASN A 114 -5.91 -13.47 -8.03
N SER A 115 -5.62 -14.59 -8.68
CA SER A 115 -4.87 -15.71 -8.08
C SER A 115 -3.42 -15.39 -7.71
N MET A 116 -2.89 -14.23 -8.11
CA MET A 116 -1.54 -13.76 -7.80
C MET A 116 -1.54 -12.53 -6.86
N ASP A 117 -2.69 -12.12 -6.35
CA ASP A 117 -2.85 -10.95 -5.49
C ASP A 117 -2.16 -11.06 -4.11
N GLY A 118 -2.01 -12.28 -3.60
CA GLY A 118 -1.19 -12.51 -2.40
C GLY A 118 -1.90 -12.37 -1.07
N VAL A 119 -3.24 -12.45 -1.02
CA VAL A 119 -4.00 -12.39 0.24
C VAL A 119 -4.35 -13.78 0.75
N PRO A 120 -3.78 -14.22 1.89
CA PRO A 120 -4.04 -15.54 2.46
C PRO A 120 -5.53 -15.78 2.75
N GLY A 121 -6.02 -16.97 2.36
CA GLY A 121 -7.40 -17.37 2.58
C GLY A 121 -8.44 -16.67 1.68
N LEU A 122 -8.03 -15.67 0.88
CA LEU A 122 -8.89 -14.99 -0.09
C LEU A 122 -8.48 -15.32 -1.52
N THR A 123 -7.23 -15.10 -1.89
CA THR A 123 -6.72 -15.26 -3.27
C THR A 123 -5.72 -16.40 -3.41
N GLN A 124 -5.08 -16.80 -2.33
CA GLN A 124 -4.12 -17.90 -2.27
C GLN A 124 -4.07 -18.54 -0.86
N PRO A 125 -3.47 -19.74 -0.72
CA PRO A 125 -3.05 -20.24 0.59
C PRO A 125 -1.82 -19.47 1.10
N ASP A 126 -1.51 -19.63 2.40
CA ASP A 126 -0.27 -19.15 2.99
C ASP A 126 0.97 -19.75 2.28
N ILE A 127 2.07 -19.02 2.27
CA ILE A 127 3.40 -19.57 1.99
C ILE A 127 3.96 -20.04 3.33
N GLU A 128 3.85 -21.34 3.58
CA GLU A 128 4.29 -21.94 4.84
C GLU A 128 5.79 -21.73 5.09
N ALA A 129 6.22 -21.82 6.36
CA ALA A 129 7.63 -21.78 6.72
C ALA A 129 8.41 -22.88 5.94
N ASP A 130 9.65 -22.59 5.55
CA ASP A 130 10.54 -23.48 4.77
C ASP A 130 9.94 -23.90 3.39
N SER A 131 8.98 -23.14 2.87
CA SER A 131 8.39 -23.37 1.55
C SER A 131 8.58 -22.18 0.62
N SER A 132 8.18 -22.33 -0.64
CA SER A 132 8.22 -21.24 -1.62
C SER A 132 6.95 -21.16 -2.43
N PHE A 133 6.67 -19.95 -2.95
CA PHE A 133 5.59 -19.70 -3.88
C PHE A 133 6.11 -18.88 -5.07
N THR A 134 5.69 -19.25 -6.29
CA THR A 134 6.06 -18.51 -7.50
C THR A 134 4.87 -17.72 -8.02
N TYR A 135 4.98 -16.41 -7.96
CA TYR A 135 4.04 -15.49 -8.58
C TYR A 135 4.38 -15.33 -10.06
N ARG A 136 3.36 -15.38 -10.91
CA ARG A 136 3.54 -15.27 -12.35
C ARG A 136 2.40 -14.47 -12.96
N PHE A 137 2.70 -13.28 -13.45
CA PHE A 137 1.69 -12.35 -13.96
C PHE A 137 2.27 -11.36 -14.97
N VAL A 138 1.40 -10.83 -15.82
CA VAL A 138 1.74 -9.70 -16.70
C VAL A 138 1.49 -8.40 -15.94
N VAL A 139 2.44 -7.47 -15.98
CA VAL A 139 2.28 -6.13 -15.40
C VAL A 139 1.58 -5.20 -16.40
N PRO A 140 0.35 -4.71 -16.09
CA PRO A 140 -0.44 -3.98 -17.08
C PRO A 140 0.00 -2.53 -17.26
N ASP A 141 0.34 -1.84 -16.18
CA ASP A 141 0.56 -0.40 -16.14
C ASP A 141 1.95 -0.06 -15.63
N ALA A 142 2.60 0.93 -16.25
CA ALA A 142 3.84 1.50 -15.75
C ALA A 142 3.59 2.39 -14.54
N GLY A 143 4.61 2.53 -13.67
CA GLY A 143 4.49 3.39 -12.49
C GLY A 143 5.40 2.98 -11.34
N THR A 144 5.19 3.64 -10.22
CA THR A 144 5.85 3.36 -8.94
C THR A 144 4.91 2.56 -8.07
N TYR A 145 5.29 1.32 -7.83
CA TYR A 145 4.57 0.33 -7.02
C TYR A 145 5.52 -0.25 -5.97
N TRP A 146 5.00 -1.18 -5.15
CA TRP A 146 5.78 -1.87 -4.14
C TRP A 146 5.12 -3.21 -3.79
N PHE A 147 5.73 -4.01 -2.94
CA PHE A 147 5.13 -5.25 -2.48
C PHE A 147 5.46 -5.51 -1.02
N HIS A 148 4.52 -6.18 -0.33
CA HIS A 148 4.59 -6.47 1.09
C HIS A 148 3.68 -7.66 1.45
N PRO A 149 3.83 -8.29 2.64
CA PRO A 149 2.93 -9.37 3.05
C PRO A 149 1.53 -8.87 3.43
N HIS A 150 0.55 -9.75 3.30
CA HIS A 150 -0.76 -9.64 3.90
C HIS A 150 -0.94 -10.68 5.01
N HIS A 151 0.03 -10.77 5.92
CA HIS A 151 0.04 -11.74 7.02
C HIS A 151 0.43 -11.04 8.33
N GLY A 152 -0.56 -10.85 9.24
CA GLY A 152 -0.35 -10.16 10.51
C GLY A 152 0.30 -8.79 10.36
N LEU A 153 1.27 -8.49 11.21
CA LEU A 153 2.03 -7.24 11.21
C LEU A 153 3.43 -7.39 10.56
N GLN A 154 3.60 -8.35 9.63
CA GLN A 154 4.90 -8.61 9.01
C GLN A 154 5.43 -7.44 8.17
N LEU A 155 4.54 -6.59 7.63
CA LEU A 155 4.92 -5.33 6.98
C LEU A 155 5.77 -4.47 7.93
N ASP A 156 5.33 -4.31 9.17
CA ASP A 156 5.97 -3.47 10.20
C ASP A 156 7.29 -4.05 10.76
N ARG A 157 7.74 -5.18 10.20
CA ARG A 157 9.03 -5.81 10.47
C ARG A 157 10.04 -5.66 9.32
N GLY A 158 9.72 -4.87 8.28
CA GLY A 158 10.61 -4.59 7.16
C GLY A 158 10.43 -5.48 5.92
N LEU A 159 9.40 -6.30 5.86
CA LEU A 159 9.08 -7.11 4.69
C LEU A 159 8.38 -6.30 3.60
N TYR A 160 9.10 -5.40 2.96
CA TYR A 160 8.62 -4.62 1.83
C TYR A 160 9.74 -4.30 0.85
N ALA A 161 9.40 -4.11 -0.41
CA ALA A 161 10.35 -3.67 -1.43
C ALA A 161 9.67 -2.88 -2.55
N PRO A 162 10.36 -1.92 -3.19
CA PRO A 162 9.85 -1.20 -4.35
C PRO A 162 9.65 -2.13 -5.55
N PHE A 163 8.60 -1.88 -6.32
CA PHE A 163 8.37 -2.46 -7.63
C PHE A 163 8.20 -1.35 -8.65
N ILE A 164 9.20 -1.13 -9.49
CA ILE A 164 9.19 -0.07 -10.49
C ILE A 164 8.90 -0.67 -11.85
N ILE A 165 7.81 -0.24 -12.47
CA ILE A 165 7.42 -0.65 -13.81
C ILE A 165 7.68 0.52 -14.75
N ASP A 166 8.71 0.36 -15.57
CA ASP A 166 9.17 1.41 -16.49
C ASP A 166 8.23 1.52 -17.70
N ASP A 167 7.92 2.75 -18.10
CA ASP A 167 7.24 3.06 -19.36
C ASP A 167 8.29 3.53 -20.38
N PRO A 168 8.46 2.83 -21.51
CA PRO A 168 9.36 3.28 -22.56
C PRO A 168 8.93 4.60 -23.20
N ASN A 169 7.68 5.03 -22.98
CA ASN A 169 7.11 6.28 -23.46
C ASN A 169 6.96 7.33 -22.34
N ASP A 170 7.55 7.11 -21.18
CA ASP A 170 7.52 8.07 -20.07
C ASP A 170 8.13 9.40 -20.52
N ASN A 171 7.31 10.44 -20.47
CA ASN A 171 7.74 11.80 -20.85
C ASN A 171 8.35 12.58 -19.68
N VAL A 172 8.60 11.94 -18.55
CA VAL A 172 9.32 12.55 -17.44
C VAL A 172 10.80 12.60 -17.80
N ASP A 173 11.23 13.76 -18.31
CA ASP A 173 12.63 14.05 -18.59
C ASP A 173 13.37 14.22 -17.26
N ALA A 174 14.16 13.23 -16.87
CA ALA A 174 14.96 13.22 -15.65
C ALA A 174 16.36 12.67 -15.92
N ASP A 175 17.39 13.40 -15.45
CA ASP A 175 18.79 12.98 -15.57
C ASP A 175 19.13 11.88 -14.54
N VAL A 176 18.44 11.90 -13.41
CA VAL A 176 18.57 10.90 -12.33
C VAL A 176 17.20 10.53 -11.76
N ASP A 177 17.06 9.27 -11.34
CA ASP A 177 15.82 8.69 -10.80
C ASP A 177 16.12 7.99 -9.46
N TYR A 178 15.47 8.43 -8.39
CA TYR A 178 15.65 7.90 -7.05
C TYR A 178 14.35 7.30 -6.52
N VAL A 179 14.46 6.15 -5.87
CA VAL A 179 13.36 5.55 -5.12
C VAL A 179 13.59 5.80 -3.64
N LEU A 180 12.64 6.46 -3.00
CA LEU A 180 12.65 6.79 -1.58
C LEU A 180 11.50 6.06 -0.89
N VAL A 181 11.83 5.09 -0.06
CA VAL A 181 10.87 4.38 0.77
C VAL A 181 10.92 4.99 2.18
N LEU A 182 9.79 5.54 2.59
CA LEU A 182 9.59 6.07 3.93
C LEU A 182 9.00 4.97 4.81
N ASP A 183 9.47 4.89 6.05
CA ASP A 183 9.02 3.87 6.98
C ASP A 183 9.07 4.37 8.42
N ASP A 184 8.21 3.81 9.27
CA ASP A 184 8.22 3.98 10.72
C ASP A 184 8.71 2.68 11.37
N TRP A 185 9.56 2.77 12.42
CA TRP A 185 10.32 1.62 12.88
C TRP A 185 10.35 1.45 14.40
N LEU A 186 9.98 0.26 14.88
CA LEU A 186 10.04 -0.12 16.30
C LEU A 186 10.61 -1.53 16.53
N ASP A 187 10.59 -2.42 15.52
CA ASP A 187 10.95 -3.83 15.69
C ASP A 187 12.42 -4.01 16.11
N GLY A 188 12.65 -4.94 17.03
CA GLY A 188 13.98 -5.24 17.55
C GLY A 188 14.55 -4.22 18.54
N LEU A 189 13.79 -3.16 18.89
CA LEU A 189 14.18 -2.14 19.87
C LEU A 189 13.64 -2.40 21.28
N GLY A 190 13.50 -3.68 21.63
CA GLY A 190 12.93 -4.12 22.91
C GLY A 190 11.42 -4.29 22.88
N THR A 191 10.82 -4.16 21.72
CA THR A 191 9.40 -4.40 21.44
C THR A 191 9.25 -5.02 20.05
N THR A 192 8.05 -5.52 19.73
CA THR A 192 7.64 -6.00 18.41
C THR A 192 6.35 -5.31 18.00
N PRO A 193 5.97 -5.34 16.69
CA PRO A 193 4.67 -4.84 16.25
C PRO A 193 3.50 -5.49 16.98
N GLU A 194 3.58 -6.78 17.31
CA GLU A 194 2.55 -7.50 18.07
C GLU A 194 2.44 -6.98 19.51
N ASP A 195 3.58 -6.70 20.17
CA ASP A 195 3.59 -6.09 21.51
C ASP A 195 2.98 -4.69 21.48
N GLU A 196 3.26 -3.91 20.43
CA GLU A 196 2.68 -2.58 20.24
C GLU A 196 1.17 -2.65 20.03
N LEU A 197 0.67 -3.60 19.22
CA LEU A 197 -0.77 -3.83 19.08
C LEU A 197 -1.45 -4.16 20.42
N VAL A 198 -0.81 -4.97 21.26
CA VAL A 198 -1.30 -5.27 22.62
C VAL A 198 -1.35 -3.97 23.43
N ARG A 199 -0.28 -3.18 23.42
CA ARG A 199 -0.22 -1.89 24.13
C ARG A 199 -1.33 -0.92 23.69
N ILE A 200 -1.55 -0.79 22.38
CA ILE A 200 -2.60 0.08 21.83
C ILE A 200 -3.99 -0.38 22.30
N ARG A 201 -4.27 -1.67 22.25
CA ARG A 201 -5.54 -2.24 22.72
C ARG A 201 -5.79 -2.04 24.21
N GLU A 202 -4.75 -2.18 25.04
CA GLU A 202 -4.81 -1.92 26.48
C GLU A 202 -5.05 -0.44 26.78
N LEU A 203 -4.39 0.45 26.02
CA LEU A 203 -4.60 1.89 26.12
C LEU A 203 -6.04 2.27 25.76
N GLY A 204 -6.56 1.75 24.65
CA GLY A 204 -7.96 1.96 24.26
C GLY A 204 -8.97 1.49 25.30
N ALA A 205 -8.75 0.31 25.89
CA ALA A 205 -9.61 -0.21 26.95
C ALA A 205 -9.60 0.71 28.20
N SER A 206 -8.44 1.24 28.59
CA SER A 206 -8.30 2.18 29.70
C SER A 206 -9.04 3.49 29.46
N MET A 207 -8.98 4.02 28.23
CA MET A 207 -9.73 5.22 27.83
C MET A 207 -11.25 4.99 27.89
N GLY A 208 -11.72 3.82 27.46
CA GLY A 208 -13.14 3.43 27.54
C GLY A 208 -13.68 3.35 28.95
N GLU A 209 -12.87 2.98 29.95
CA GLU A 209 -13.25 2.91 31.37
C GLU A 209 -13.28 4.27 32.06
N MET A 210 -12.38 5.19 31.68
CA MET A 210 -12.25 6.50 32.34
C MET A 210 -13.27 7.54 31.86
N GLY A 211 -14.04 7.26 30.80
CA GLY A 211 -14.88 8.28 30.18
C GLY A 211 -14.03 9.46 29.69
N ASP A 212 -14.63 10.42 29.01
CA ASP A 212 -14.01 11.55 28.33
C ASP A 212 -13.09 12.48 29.22
N MET A 213 -12.28 11.88 30.08
CA MET A 213 -11.28 12.59 30.89
C MET A 213 -9.97 12.70 30.10
N GLY A 214 -9.90 13.73 29.28
CA GLY A 214 -8.73 14.13 28.53
C GLY A 214 -7.45 14.18 29.38
N GLY A 215 -6.48 13.34 29.01
CA GLY A 215 -5.19 13.31 29.73
C GLY A 215 -4.04 12.67 29.01
N MET A 216 -4.24 11.88 27.98
CA MET A 216 -3.16 11.41 27.12
C MET A 216 -3.07 12.27 25.86
N SER A 217 -1.92 12.90 25.66
CA SER A 217 -1.64 13.62 24.40
C SER A 217 -1.46 12.59 23.30
N MET A 218 -2.54 12.27 22.61
CA MET A 218 -2.47 11.57 21.32
C MET A 218 -1.79 12.50 20.32
N ALA A 219 -0.95 11.95 19.45
CA ALA A 219 -0.42 12.69 18.32
C ALA A 219 -1.57 13.26 17.49
N THR A 220 -1.56 14.57 17.21
CA THR A 220 -2.67 15.21 16.50
C THR A 220 -2.19 16.08 15.35
N SER A 221 -2.94 16.08 14.26
CA SER A 221 -2.71 16.96 13.11
C SER A 221 -4.03 17.53 12.59
N PRO A 222 -4.14 18.86 12.46
CA PRO A 222 -5.27 19.48 11.76
C PRO A 222 -5.40 19.02 10.30
N LEU A 223 -4.30 18.57 9.69
CA LEU A 223 -4.25 18.14 8.29
C LEU A 223 -4.76 16.71 8.11
N LEU A 224 -4.71 15.91 9.18
CA LEU A 224 -5.32 14.60 9.24
C LEU A 224 -6.70 14.63 9.91
N GLY A 225 -7.20 15.82 10.24
CA GLY A 225 -8.53 16.02 10.84
C GLY A 225 -8.60 15.70 12.33
N GLY A 226 -7.47 15.48 13.00
CA GLY A 226 -7.41 15.17 14.43
C GLY A 226 -6.30 14.20 14.78
N ASP A 227 -6.66 12.99 15.17
CA ASP A 227 -5.73 11.94 15.56
C ASP A 227 -4.81 11.54 14.42
N ALA A 228 -3.50 11.48 14.69
CA ALA A 228 -2.45 11.29 13.68
C ALA A 228 -1.84 9.88 13.66
N GLY A 229 -2.24 8.99 14.56
CA GLY A 229 -1.78 7.62 14.64
C GLY A 229 -1.75 7.07 16.06
N ASP A 230 -1.71 5.74 16.18
CA ASP A 230 -1.86 4.98 17.41
C ASP A 230 -0.54 4.48 17.98
N ALA A 231 0.40 4.13 17.07
CA ALA A 231 1.66 3.54 17.42
C ALA A 231 2.75 4.58 17.69
N VAL A 232 3.69 4.20 18.57
CA VAL A 232 4.85 5.01 18.91
C VAL A 232 6.10 4.42 18.28
N TYR A 233 6.69 5.17 17.37
CA TYR A 233 7.89 4.75 16.65
C TYR A 233 9.11 5.54 17.10
N PRO A 234 10.17 4.86 17.64
CA PRO A 234 11.43 5.50 18.02
C PRO A 234 12.21 6.04 16.81
N HIS A 235 12.05 5.43 15.65
CA HIS A 235 12.73 5.86 14.44
C HIS A 235 11.77 6.00 13.26
N HIS A 236 12.15 6.89 12.34
CA HIS A 236 11.59 7.02 11.01
C HIS A 236 12.72 6.93 10.00
N LEU A 237 12.52 6.18 8.92
CA LEU A 237 13.57 5.77 8.01
C LEU A 237 13.35 6.29 6.59
N VAL A 238 14.43 6.55 5.88
CA VAL A 238 14.46 6.63 4.41
C VAL A 238 15.35 5.51 3.90
N ASN A 239 14.79 4.57 3.15
CA ASN A 239 15.50 3.40 2.63
C ASN A 239 16.29 2.66 3.73
N GLY A 240 15.67 2.41 4.88
CA GLY A 240 16.26 1.70 6.02
C GLY A 240 17.26 2.51 6.84
N ARG A 241 17.46 3.80 6.55
CA ARG A 241 18.41 4.67 7.24
C ARG A 241 17.70 5.66 8.16
N PRO A 242 18.04 5.72 9.46
CA PRO A 242 17.48 6.69 10.39
C PRO A 242 18.08 8.09 10.19
N LEU A 243 17.41 9.10 10.72
CA LEU A 243 17.83 10.50 10.61
C LEU A 243 19.24 10.76 11.14
N THR A 244 19.68 10.01 12.13
CA THR A 244 21.02 10.13 12.76
C THR A 244 22.16 9.61 11.89
N ASP A 245 21.83 8.80 10.87
CA ASP A 245 22.77 8.31 9.85
C ASP A 245 22.10 8.36 8.46
N PRO A 246 21.84 9.58 7.93
CA PRO A 246 20.96 9.76 6.81
C PRO A 246 21.54 9.27 5.49
N LEU A 247 20.69 8.73 4.66
CA LEU A 247 21.02 8.40 3.28
C LEU A 247 21.52 9.65 2.53
N THR A 248 22.62 9.54 1.80
CA THR A 248 22.95 10.48 0.73
C THR A 248 22.59 9.84 -0.61
N LEU A 249 21.80 10.53 -1.42
CA LEU A 249 21.33 10.00 -2.71
C LEU A 249 22.49 9.79 -3.70
N GLU A 250 22.51 8.62 -4.32
CA GLU A 250 23.47 8.26 -5.36
C GLU A 250 22.73 7.68 -6.60
N PRO A 251 23.17 7.93 -7.84
CA PRO A 251 24.33 8.75 -8.21
C PRO A 251 24.09 10.24 -7.91
N ARG A 252 25.16 11.00 -7.62
CA ARG A 252 25.04 12.43 -7.35
C ARG A 252 24.75 13.21 -8.65
N PRO A 253 23.68 14.02 -8.68
CA PRO A 253 23.36 14.87 -9.80
C PRO A 253 24.34 16.06 -9.89
N ARG A 254 24.26 16.81 -10.95
CA ARG A 254 24.90 18.13 -11.11
C ARG A 254 23.88 19.24 -10.80
N GLY A 255 24.35 20.42 -10.47
CA GLY A 255 23.48 21.59 -10.46
C GLY A 255 22.90 21.85 -11.86
N GLY A 256 21.56 22.00 -11.93
CA GLY A 256 20.83 22.11 -13.19
C GLY A 256 20.26 20.79 -13.74
N ASP A 257 20.72 19.64 -13.23
CA ASP A 257 20.09 18.35 -13.59
C ASP A 257 18.65 18.29 -13.05
N ARG A 258 17.80 17.55 -13.73
CA ARG A 258 16.45 17.21 -13.25
C ARG A 258 16.48 15.87 -12.55
N ALA A 259 16.08 15.84 -11.28
CA ALA A 259 15.93 14.62 -10.50
C ALA A 259 14.46 14.22 -10.40
N ARG A 260 14.15 12.95 -10.62
CA ARG A 260 12.87 12.32 -10.26
C ARG A 260 13.03 11.65 -8.90
N LEU A 261 12.10 11.93 -8.00
CA LEU A 261 11.98 11.26 -6.71
C LEU A 261 10.70 10.44 -6.74
N ARG A 262 10.82 9.12 -6.61
CA ARG A 262 9.70 8.19 -6.45
C ARG A 262 9.55 7.91 -4.98
N VAL A 263 8.55 8.52 -4.36
CA VAL A 263 8.34 8.45 -2.91
C VAL A 263 7.24 7.43 -2.62
N ILE A 264 7.57 6.44 -1.80
CA ILE A 264 6.67 5.38 -1.34
C ILE A 264 6.55 5.50 0.17
N ASN A 265 5.36 5.51 0.73
CA ASN A 265 5.17 5.37 2.17
C ASN A 265 4.82 3.90 2.49
N ALA A 266 5.81 3.17 3.01
CA ALA A 266 5.69 1.79 3.47
C ALA A 266 5.46 1.69 4.99
N GLY A 267 5.32 2.82 5.69
CA GLY A 267 5.03 2.84 7.12
C GLY A 267 3.71 2.18 7.47
N SER A 268 3.58 1.77 8.71
CA SER A 268 2.44 1.01 9.24
C SER A 268 1.38 1.88 9.92
N ASP A 269 1.79 3.07 10.47
CA ASP A 269 0.87 3.97 11.21
C ASP A 269 1.16 5.46 10.99
N THR A 270 2.16 5.82 10.16
CA THR A 270 2.59 7.21 10.03
C THR A 270 2.33 7.78 8.64
N ALA A 271 1.56 8.89 8.57
CA ALA A 271 1.60 9.77 7.42
C ALA A 271 2.82 10.68 7.50
N TYR A 272 3.43 10.97 6.36
CA TYR A 272 4.56 11.87 6.29
C TYR A 272 4.22 13.14 5.51
N ARG A 273 4.70 14.28 6.02
CA ARG A 273 4.79 15.52 5.27
C ARG A 273 6.15 15.59 4.62
N PHE A 274 6.18 15.48 3.30
CA PHE A 274 7.41 15.38 2.51
C PHE A 274 7.74 16.70 1.83
N ALA A 275 9.01 17.12 1.90
CA ALA A 275 9.53 18.29 1.21
C ALA A 275 11.04 18.17 0.93
N VAL A 276 11.54 18.93 -0.07
CA VAL A 276 12.95 19.05 -0.41
C VAL A 276 13.38 20.49 -0.16
N GLY A 277 14.26 20.71 0.83
CA GLY A 277 14.70 22.05 1.18
C GLY A 277 15.36 22.78 0.01
N GLY A 278 15.00 24.05 -0.20
CA GLY A 278 15.49 24.88 -1.27
C GLY A 278 14.94 24.57 -2.65
N HIS A 279 13.94 23.65 -2.75
CA HIS A 279 13.41 23.23 -4.05
C HIS A 279 11.87 23.19 -4.03
N ARG A 280 11.30 23.57 -5.16
CA ARG A 280 9.91 23.31 -5.47
C ARG A 280 9.77 22.01 -6.24
N MET A 281 8.81 21.19 -5.91
CA MET A 281 8.57 19.91 -6.55
C MET A 281 7.44 20.01 -7.56
N THR A 282 7.60 19.37 -8.72
CA THR A 282 6.51 19.19 -9.69
C THR A 282 6.00 17.76 -9.56
N VAL A 283 4.77 17.57 -9.09
CA VAL A 283 4.11 16.27 -9.02
C VAL A 283 3.77 15.79 -10.42
N THR A 284 4.23 14.60 -10.79
CA THR A 284 4.05 14.00 -12.12
C THR A 284 3.18 12.75 -12.09
N HIS A 285 3.21 11.97 -10.99
CA HIS A 285 2.41 10.76 -10.82
C HIS A 285 1.84 10.66 -9.41
N SER A 286 0.71 9.98 -9.29
CA SER A 286 0.07 9.58 -8.05
C SER A 286 -0.32 8.10 -8.16
N ASP A 287 0.11 7.27 -7.21
CA ASP A 287 -0.09 5.81 -7.17
C ASP A 287 0.20 5.11 -8.52
N GLY A 288 1.33 5.48 -9.13
CA GLY A 288 1.79 4.93 -10.41
C GLY A 288 1.24 5.64 -11.64
N PHE A 289 0.10 6.31 -11.58
CA PHE A 289 -0.54 6.92 -12.75
C PHE A 289 -0.13 8.39 -12.97
N PRO A 290 0.11 8.80 -14.23
CA PRO A 290 0.48 10.16 -14.54
C PRO A 290 -0.67 11.15 -14.25
N VAL A 291 -0.30 12.30 -13.70
CA VAL A 291 -1.18 13.45 -13.48
C VAL A 291 -0.74 14.62 -14.35
N ILE A 292 -1.65 15.59 -14.56
CA ILE A 292 -1.24 16.89 -15.12
C ILE A 292 -0.27 17.52 -14.11
N PRO A 293 0.95 17.87 -14.53
CA PRO A 293 2.00 18.36 -13.63
C PRO A 293 1.52 19.55 -12.79
N PHE A 294 1.79 19.49 -11.50
CA PHE A 294 1.40 20.51 -10.53
C PHE A 294 2.53 20.79 -9.54
N ASP A 295 2.86 22.09 -9.36
CA ASP A 295 3.98 22.50 -8.52
C ASP A 295 3.57 22.69 -7.08
N VAL A 296 4.32 22.09 -6.15
CA VAL A 296 4.11 22.17 -4.71
C VAL A 296 5.43 22.37 -3.97
N ASP A 297 5.36 22.84 -2.74
CA ASP A 297 6.49 22.90 -1.81
C ASP A 297 6.51 21.64 -0.93
N ALA A 298 5.32 21.10 -0.58
CA ALA A 298 5.18 19.90 0.23
C ALA A 298 3.93 19.08 -0.16
N PHE A 299 3.91 17.82 0.27
CA PHE A 299 2.71 16.97 0.22
C PHE A 299 2.64 16.06 1.45
N ILE A 300 1.42 15.64 1.82
CA ILE A 300 1.20 14.55 2.75
C ILE A 300 1.10 13.25 1.95
N ILE A 301 1.76 12.22 2.44
CA ILE A 301 1.72 10.87 1.89
C ILE A 301 1.30 9.90 3.00
N GLY A 302 0.11 9.32 2.87
CA GLY A 302 -0.39 8.28 3.78
C GLY A 302 0.21 6.93 3.48
N MET A 303 0.03 5.97 4.40
CA MET A 303 0.53 4.60 4.22
C MET A 303 -0.06 3.99 2.95
N GLY A 304 0.80 3.38 2.13
CA GLY A 304 0.45 2.77 0.85
C GLY A 304 0.45 3.73 -0.34
N GLU A 305 0.36 5.05 -0.14
CA GLU A 305 0.42 6.02 -1.23
C GLU A 305 1.82 6.11 -1.87
N ARG A 306 1.84 6.52 -3.13
CA ARG A 306 3.06 6.84 -3.87
C ARG A 306 2.89 8.14 -4.64
N TYR A 307 3.93 8.96 -4.63
CA TYR A 307 4.03 10.15 -5.48
C TYR A 307 5.38 10.19 -6.19
N ASP A 308 5.34 10.46 -7.50
CA ASP A 308 6.55 10.79 -8.22
C ASP A 308 6.59 12.30 -8.45
N VAL A 309 7.72 12.90 -8.08
CA VAL A 309 7.95 14.32 -8.26
C VAL A 309 9.25 14.56 -8.99
N THR A 310 9.34 15.67 -9.71
CA THR A 310 10.61 16.15 -10.29
C THR A 310 11.01 17.45 -9.64
N ILE A 311 12.33 17.66 -9.54
CA ILE A 311 12.95 18.90 -9.10
C ILE A 311 14.08 19.28 -10.07
N GLU A 312 14.32 20.58 -10.27
CA GLU A 312 15.54 21.09 -10.87
C GLU A 312 16.57 21.28 -9.75
N VAL A 313 17.63 20.48 -9.78
CA VAL A 313 18.60 20.39 -8.69
C VAL A 313 19.49 21.62 -8.63
N SER A 314 19.43 22.37 -7.54
CA SER A 314 20.38 23.45 -7.27
C SER A 314 21.73 22.88 -6.82
N ALA A 315 22.84 23.47 -7.25
CA ALA A 315 24.17 23.06 -6.80
C ALA A 315 24.29 23.20 -5.27
N GLY A 316 24.77 22.15 -4.59
CA GLY A 316 24.89 22.16 -3.13
C GLY A 316 24.59 20.85 -2.45
N ALA A 317 24.22 20.95 -1.19
CA ALA A 317 23.71 19.85 -0.38
C ALA A 317 22.40 20.28 0.30
N TRP A 318 21.34 19.54 0.06
CA TRP A 318 19.97 19.91 0.40
C TRP A 318 19.30 18.83 1.25
N PRO A 319 18.53 19.22 2.29
CA PRO A 319 17.79 18.26 3.08
C PRO A 319 16.55 17.77 2.32
N ILE A 320 16.32 16.47 2.35
CA ILE A 320 15.02 15.86 2.06
C ILE A 320 14.42 15.50 3.40
N ILE A 321 13.23 16.00 3.70
CA ILE A 321 12.57 15.80 4.99
C ILE A 321 11.22 15.12 4.77
N ALA A 322 10.99 14.05 5.52
CA ALA A 322 9.70 13.41 5.71
C ALA A 322 9.32 13.56 7.19
N SER A 323 8.61 14.63 7.52
CA SER A 323 8.15 14.90 8.89
C SER A 323 6.97 13.98 9.20
N ALA A 324 7.05 13.19 10.28
CA ALA A 324 5.92 12.40 10.76
C ALA A 324 4.79 13.34 11.17
N GLU A 325 3.69 13.32 10.42
CA GLU A 325 2.62 14.31 10.58
C GLU A 325 1.93 14.16 11.92
N GLY A 326 1.85 15.27 12.66
CA GLY A 326 1.29 15.30 14.01
C GLY A 326 2.17 14.67 15.11
N LYS A 327 3.32 14.10 14.75
CA LYS A 327 4.30 13.48 15.66
C LYS A 327 5.58 14.33 15.68
N ASP A 328 6.26 14.44 16.82
CA ASP A 328 7.52 15.21 16.94
C ASP A 328 8.73 14.36 16.51
N SER A 329 8.69 13.89 15.27
CA SER A 329 9.74 13.04 14.70
C SER A 329 9.75 13.16 13.17
N ARG A 330 10.82 12.66 12.55
CA ARG A 330 10.99 12.72 11.09
C ARG A 330 11.98 11.71 10.56
N ALA A 331 11.84 11.35 9.30
CA ALA A 331 12.87 10.73 8.47
C ALA A 331 13.55 11.78 7.60
N GLY A 332 14.74 11.47 7.08
CA GLY A 332 15.41 12.40 6.17
C GLY A 332 16.55 11.78 5.38
N ALA A 333 16.87 12.44 4.27
CA ALA A 333 17.99 12.10 3.39
C ALA A 333 18.69 13.37 2.91
N VAL A 334 19.84 13.20 2.26
CA VAL A 334 20.63 14.31 1.72
C VAL A 334 20.70 14.19 0.19
N LEU A 335 20.19 15.20 -0.51
CA LEU A 335 20.45 15.41 -1.92
C LEU A 335 21.73 16.23 -2.05
N ARG A 336 22.77 15.64 -2.62
CA ARG A 336 24.07 16.31 -2.78
C ARG A 336 24.51 16.28 -4.24
N THR A 337 24.87 17.43 -4.80
CA THR A 337 25.43 17.49 -6.15
C THR A 337 26.89 17.03 -6.17
N GLY A 338 27.35 16.51 -7.32
CA GLY A 338 28.71 15.99 -7.48
C GLY A 338 29.82 17.05 -7.34
N ASP A 339 29.49 18.30 -7.61
CA ASP A 339 30.35 19.48 -7.48
C ASP A 339 30.33 20.09 -6.06
N ALA A 340 29.48 19.60 -5.17
CA ALA A 340 29.34 20.08 -3.79
C ALA A 340 30.19 19.30 -2.76
N THR A 341 31.33 18.74 -3.13
CA THR A 341 32.16 17.90 -2.26
C THR A 341 32.67 18.60 -1.00
N THR A 342 32.76 19.93 -1.03
CA THR A 342 33.17 20.76 0.11
C THR A 342 31.99 21.35 0.90
N THR A 343 30.76 21.14 0.44
CA THR A 343 29.58 21.67 1.13
C THR A 343 29.28 20.85 2.38
N ALA A 344 29.03 21.52 3.50
CA ALA A 344 28.62 20.88 4.73
C ALA A 344 27.32 20.08 4.56
N THR A 345 27.15 18.99 5.30
CA THR A 345 25.89 18.27 5.35
C THR A 345 24.84 19.18 6.00
N PRO A 346 23.63 19.30 5.41
CA PRO A 346 22.57 20.12 6.01
C PRO A 346 22.12 19.52 7.35
N ASP A 347 21.69 20.39 8.26
CA ASP A 347 21.05 19.96 9.50
C ASP A 347 19.64 19.48 9.21
N LEU A 348 19.42 18.17 9.26
CA LEU A 348 18.12 17.56 9.00
C LEU A 348 17.10 17.75 10.13
N ASN A 349 17.55 18.23 11.31
CA ASN A 349 16.65 18.62 12.41
C ASN A 349 16.14 20.05 12.26
N ALA A 350 16.79 20.87 11.44
CA ALA A 350 16.33 22.23 11.17
C ALA A 350 14.96 22.24 10.49
N SER A 351 14.15 23.24 10.81
CA SER A 351 12.92 23.49 10.05
C SER A 351 13.26 24.01 8.66
N ILE A 352 12.55 23.52 7.64
CA ILE A 352 12.60 24.01 6.27
C ILE A 352 11.27 24.67 5.92
N ALA A 353 11.34 25.79 5.21
CA ALA A 353 10.15 26.61 4.92
C ALA A 353 9.15 25.89 4.00
N GLU A 354 9.64 24.99 3.18
CA GLU A 354 8.85 24.21 2.21
C GLU A 354 7.79 23.35 2.90
N LEU A 355 8.04 22.85 4.11
CA LEU A 355 7.07 22.07 4.87
C LEU A 355 5.78 22.87 5.21
N ASP A 356 5.85 24.19 5.24
CA ASP A 356 4.73 25.09 5.53
C ASP A 356 4.31 25.92 4.29
N GLY A 357 4.82 25.58 3.11
CA GLY A 357 4.57 26.26 1.84
C GLY A 357 3.27 25.86 1.15
N VAL A 358 3.30 25.74 -0.17
CA VAL A 358 2.15 25.32 -0.99
C VAL A 358 2.03 23.79 -0.92
N TRP A 359 0.86 23.32 -0.49
CA TRP A 359 0.58 21.92 -0.25
C TRP A 359 -0.24 21.28 -1.35
N LEU A 360 0.07 20.03 -1.66
CA LEU A 360 -0.74 19.19 -2.52
C LEU A 360 -2.04 18.80 -1.83
N ARG A 361 -3.17 18.99 -2.51
CA ARG A 361 -4.48 18.46 -2.15
C ARG A 361 -4.96 17.53 -3.26
N TYR A 362 -5.78 16.55 -2.94
CA TYR A 362 -6.39 15.72 -3.99
C TYR A 362 -7.15 16.55 -5.03
N SER A 363 -7.77 17.67 -4.59
CA SER A 363 -8.45 18.61 -5.48
C SER A 363 -7.55 19.33 -6.48
N ASP A 364 -6.24 19.32 -6.29
CA ASP A 364 -5.26 19.91 -7.21
C ASP A 364 -4.84 18.92 -8.29
N LEU A 365 -4.93 17.62 -8.00
CA LEU A 365 -4.57 16.55 -8.92
C LEU A 365 -5.61 16.36 -10.03
N ARG A 366 -5.12 16.14 -11.22
CA ARG A 366 -5.92 15.80 -12.41
C ARG A 366 -5.24 14.65 -13.15
N ALA A 367 -6.00 13.61 -13.49
CA ALA A 367 -5.50 12.55 -14.33
C ALA A 367 -5.01 13.10 -15.69
N ALA A 368 -3.84 12.65 -16.13
CA ALA A 368 -3.39 12.93 -17.48
C ALA A 368 -4.36 12.38 -18.54
N ASP A 369 -4.38 12.95 -19.76
CA ASP A 369 -5.31 12.52 -20.82
C ASP A 369 -5.17 11.05 -21.18
N THR A 370 -3.96 10.52 -21.06
CA THR A 370 -3.60 9.14 -21.39
C THR A 370 -4.22 8.09 -20.46
N VAL A 371 -4.59 8.48 -19.23
CA VAL A 371 -5.07 7.55 -18.20
C VAL A 371 -6.41 7.92 -17.59
N ALA A 372 -6.96 9.09 -17.91
CA ALA A 372 -8.29 9.49 -17.45
C ALA A 372 -9.35 8.54 -17.95
N LEU A 373 -10.21 8.04 -17.04
CA LEU A 373 -11.30 7.16 -17.39
C LEU A 373 -12.42 7.93 -18.12
N THR A 374 -12.97 7.31 -19.16
CA THR A 374 -14.18 7.80 -19.83
C THR A 374 -15.39 7.17 -19.16
N LEU A 375 -16.05 7.94 -18.30
CA LEU A 375 -17.17 7.45 -17.52
C LEU A 375 -18.40 7.21 -18.41
N PRO A 376 -19.11 6.08 -18.26
CA PRO A 376 -20.37 5.81 -18.96
C PRO A 376 -21.53 6.58 -18.33
N ASN A 377 -22.70 6.51 -18.96
CA ASN A 377 -23.92 7.11 -18.42
C ASN A 377 -24.52 6.33 -17.23
N GLU A 378 -24.28 5.03 -17.18
CA GLU A 378 -24.79 4.15 -16.13
C GLU A 378 -23.65 3.69 -15.23
N ILE A 379 -23.70 4.06 -13.97
CA ILE A 379 -22.74 3.73 -12.92
C ILE A 379 -23.53 3.31 -11.69
N ARG A 380 -23.32 2.09 -11.20
CA ARG A 380 -23.90 1.66 -9.94
C ARG A 380 -23.16 2.30 -8.79
N SER A 381 -23.85 2.85 -7.82
CA SER A 381 -23.26 3.45 -6.63
C SER A 381 -23.44 2.57 -5.40
N ARG A 382 -22.39 2.47 -4.59
CA ARG A 382 -22.40 1.81 -3.30
C ARG A 382 -21.67 2.67 -2.28
N THR A 383 -22.30 2.96 -1.15
CA THR A 383 -21.65 3.60 0.00
C THR A 383 -21.19 2.53 0.99
N VAL A 384 -19.97 2.67 1.48
CA VAL A 384 -19.40 1.90 2.59
C VAL A 384 -18.91 2.86 3.68
N LYS A 385 -19.00 2.44 4.93
CA LYS A 385 -18.65 3.27 6.08
C LYS A 385 -17.47 2.68 6.83
N LEU A 386 -16.45 3.49 7.04
CA LEU A 386 -15.40 3.16 8.00
C LEU A 386 -15.97 3.36 9.40
N THR A 387 -15.81 2.36 10.26
CA THR A 387 -16.43 2.30 11.57
C THR A 387 -15.44 1.79 12.61
N GLY A 388 -15.75 2.01 13.89
CA GLY A 388 -14.91 1.58 15.00
C GLY A 388 -14.37 2.76 15.81
N GLY A 389 -13.37 2.50 16.64
CA GLY A 389 -12.76 3.54 17.46
C GLY A 389 -11.78 2.99 18.50
N MET A 390 -10.98 3.91 19.04
CA MET A 390 -9.89 3.63 19.97
C MET A 390 -10.34 2.90 21.24
N ALA A 391 -11.48 3.26 21.83
CA ALA A 391 -11.92 2.73 23.13
C ALA A 391 -12.11 1.20 23.18
N ARG A 392 -12.38 0.57 22.06
CA ARG A 392 -12.48 -0.89 21.92
C ARG A 392 -11.48 -1.47 20.97
N TYR A 393 -10.85 -0.63 20.22
CA TYR A 393 -9.98 -0.99 19.09
C TYR A 393 -10.66 -1.99 18.14
N ASP A 394 -11.92 -1.69 17.80
CA ASP A 394 -12.84 -2.57 17.08
C ASP A 394 -13.12 -2.03 15.67
N TRP A 395 -12.04 -1.76 14.93
CA TRP A 395 -12.09 -1.23 13.59
C TRP A 395 -12.80 -2.17 12.61
N GLY A 396 -13.56 -1.60 11.67
CA GLY A 396 -14.31 -2.38 10.70
C GLY A 396 -14.89 -1.54 9.56
N ILE A 397 -15.56 -2.20 8.63
CA ILE A 397 -16.29 -1.58 7.52
C ILE A 397 -17.77 -1.97 7.63
N ASP A 398 -18.68 -1.00 7.48
CA ASP A 398 -20.13 -1.15 7.65
C ASP A 398 -20.53 -1.79 9.01
N GLY A 399 -19.75 -1.54 10.07
CA GLY A 399 -19.96 -2.09 11.41
C GLY A 399 -19.55 -3.56 11.57
N GLN A 400 -18.86 -4.14 10.60
CA GLN A 400 -18.42 -5.53 10.58
C GLN A 400 -16.90 -5.60 10.50
N ARG A 401 -16.30 -6.60 11.17
CA ARG A 401 -14.89 -6.93 11.05
C ARG A 401 -14.65 -7.86 9.88
N PHE A 402 -13.43 -7.84 9.35
CA PHE A 402 -13.01 -8.84 8.37
C PHE A 402 -13.22 -10.28 8.92
N GLY A 403 -13.78 -11.15 8.08
CA GLY A 403 -14.23 -12.48 8.49
C GLY A 403 -15.71 -12.56 8.91
N GLU A 404 -16.31 -11.43 9.32
CA GLU A 404 -17.75 -11.30 9.60
C GLU A 404 -18.45 -10.37 8.59
N HIS A 405 -17.68 -9.80 7.65
CA HIS A 405 -18.11 -8.82 6.67
C HIS A 405 -19.11 -9.37 5.64
N THR A 406 -19.95 -8.48 5.13
CA THR A 406 -20.76 -8.72 3.93
C THR A 406 -19.99 -8.16 2.74
N ALA A 407 -19.69 -8.99 1.76
CA ALA A 407 -18.95 -8.57 0.57
C ALA A 407 -19.72 -7.50 -0.24
N ILE A 408 -18.96 -6.63 -0.90
CA ILE A 408 -19.48 -5.70 -1.90
C ILE A 408 -19.56 -6.46 -3.21
N GLU A 409 -20.76 -6.90 -3.58
CA GLU A 409 -20.96 -7.64 -4.84
C GLU A 409 -20.87 -6.69 -6.05
N VAL A 410 -20.22 -7.15 -7.13
CA VAL A 410 -20.08 -6.44 -8.41
C VAL A 410 -20.22 -7.42 -9.56
N GLU A 411 -20.94 -7.06 -10.65
CA GLU A 411 -21.02 -7.86 -11.86
C GLU A 411 -19.88 -7.51 -12.82
N GLN A 412 -19.29 -8.52 -13.46
CA GLN A 412 -18.24 -8.27 -14.44
C GLN A 412 -18.75 -7.38 -15.59
N GLY A 413 -18.03 -6.31 -15.87
CA GLY A 413 -18.32 -5.35 -16.94
C GLY A 413 -19.21 -4.19 -16.50
N GLU A 414 -19.76 -4.18 -15.29
CA GLU A 414 -20.42 -2.99 -14.76
C GLU A 414 -19.42 -1.89 -14.36
N TRP A 415 -19.92 -0.69 -14.17
CA TRP A 415 -19.17 0.40 -13.59
C TRP A 415 -19.66 0.63 -12.17
N LEU A 416 -18.72 0.68 -11.23
CA LEU A 416 -19.00 0.88 -9.82
C LEU A 416 -18.43 2.22 -9.34
N SER A 417 -19.25 3.01 -8.65
CA SER A 417 -18.85 4.15 -7.84
C SER A 417 -18.92 3.74 -6.37
N LEU A 418 -17.78 3.60 -5.70
CA LEU A 418 -17.69 3.41 -4.27
C LEU A 418 -17.57 4.76 -3.59
N ILE A 419 -18.47 5.05 -2.66
CA ILE A 419 -18.41 6.21 -1.76
C ILE A 419 -17.96 5.68 -0.41
N ILE A 420 -16.75 6.04 0.01
CA ILE A 420 -16.18 5.63 1.29
C ILE A 420 -16.37 6.77 2.27
N GLU A 421 -17.25 6.60 3.26
CA GLU A 421 -17.53 7.57 4.31
C GLU A 421 -16.75 7.24 5.56
N ASN A 422 -15.98 8.18 6.09
CA ASN A 422 -15.33 8.01 7.38
C ASN A 422 -16.24 8.52 8.51
N THR A 423 -16.82 7.60 9.27
CA THR A 423 -17.69 7.91 10.42
C THR A 423 -16.94 7.87 11.75
N THR A 424 -15.63 7.68 11.72
CA THR A 424 -14.76 7.63 12.91
C THR A 424 -14.16 8.99 13.23
N THR A 425 -13.40 9.08 14.30
CA THR A 425 -12.68 10.31 14.69
C THR A 425 -11.23 10.33 14.24
N MET A 426 -10.80 9.31 13.49
CA MET A 426 -9.44 9.12 13.01
C MET A 426 -9.43 9.05 11.48
N TRP A 427 -8.36 9.51 10.83
CA TRP A 427 -8.18 9.37 9.40
C TRP A 427 -7.79 7.93 9.03
N HIS A 428 -8.14 7.51 7.83
CA HIS A 428 -7.82 6.17 7.34
C HIS A 428 -7.31 6.22 5.90
N PRO A 429 -6.09 5.75 5.61
CA PRO A 429 -5.68 5.44 4.25
C PRO A 429 -6.35 4.14 3.81
N VAL A 430 -7.21 4.20 2.81
CA VAL A 430 -7.97 3.04 2.32
C VAL A 430 -7.40 2.58 0.99
N HIS A 431 -7.13 1.30 0.87
CA HIS A 431 -6.58 0.66 -0.33
C HIS A 431 -7.57 -0.34 -0.92
N LEU A 432 -7.69 -0.33 -2.25
CA LEU A 432 -8.46 -1.29 -3.03
C LEU A 432 -7.53 -2.14 -3.90
N HIS A 433 -7.52 -3.44 -3.69
CA HIS A 433 -6.74 -4.39 -4.48
C HIS A 433 -7.27 -4.54 -5.91
N GLY A 434 -6.36 -4.87 -6.82
CA GLY A 434 -6.67 -5.31 -8.17
C GLY A 434 -7.31 -4.28 -9.09
N HIS A 435 -7.55 -3.07 -8.61
CA HIS A 435 -8.17 -1.97 -9.36
C HIS A 435 -7.45 -0.66 -9.09
N SER A 436 -7.50 0.23 -10.08
CA SER A 436 -6.98 1.59 -9.96
C SER A 436 -8.09 2.58 -10.31
N PRO A 437 -9.01 2.86 -9.37
CA PRO A 437 -10.15 3.73 -9.60
C PRO A 437 -9.73 5.19 -9.86
N GLN A 438 -10.63 5.96 -10.46
CA GLN A 438 -10.52 7.41 -10.55
C GLN A 438 -11.30 8.08 -9.44
N LEU A 439 -10.74 9.10 -8.80
CA LEU A 439 -11.45 9.97 -7.85
C LEU A 439 -12.49 10.81 -8.60
N THR A 440 -13.77 10.44 -8.54
CA THR A 440 -14.83 11.08 -9.34
C THR A 440 -15.56 12.19 -8.60
N GLY A 441 -15.46 12.27 -7.27
CA GLY A 441 -15.89 13.46 -6.51
C GLY A 441 -15.11 14.74 -6.89
N LEU A 442 -14.07 14.62 -7.72
CA LEU A 442 -13.25 15.71 -8.25
C LEU A 442 -13.37 15.78 -9.77
N PRO A 443 -13.41 16.99 -10.37
CA PRO A 443 -13.38 17.13 -11.81
C PRO A 443 -12.11 16.49 -12.40
N ARG A 444 -12.27 15.32 -13.08
CA ARG A 444 -11.16 14.58 -13.65
C ARG A 444 -10.06 14.23 -12.65
N GLY A 445 -10.46 13.79 -11.45
CA GLY A 445 -9.53 13.45 -10.39
C GLY A 445 -8.51 12.37 -10.78
N PRO A 446 -7.43 12.21 -10.01
CA PRO A 446 -6.38 11.26 -10.33
C PRO A 446 -6.88 9.82 -10.27
N ARG A 447 -6.17 8.91 -10.94
CA ARG A 447 -6.27 7.47 -10.67
C ARG A 447 -5.39 7.14 -9.47
N LYS A 448 -5.95 6.43 -8.52
CA LYS A 448 -5.27 6.01 -7.29
C LYS A 448 -5.82 4.67 -6.82
N ASP A 449 -5.01 3.93 -6.11
CA ASP A 449 -5.43 2.71 -5.43
C ASP A 449 -5.51 2.88 -3.90
N THR A 450 -4.92 3.94 -3.36
CA THR A 450 -4.87 4.27 -1.93
C THR A 450 -5.35 5.70 -1.68
N PHE A 451 -6.25 5.90 -0.71
CA PHE A 451 -6.96 7.17 -0.49
C PHE A 451 -7.01 7.52 1.00
N ASN A 452 -6.58 8.71 1.37
CA ASN A 452 -6.74 9.22 2.73
C ASN A 452 -8.17 9.74 2.92
N VAL A 453 -8.93 9.13 3.81
CA VAL A 453 -10.29 9.55 4.17
C VAL A 453 -10.27 10.18 5.55
N LEU A 454 -10.44 11.51 5.61
CA LEU A 454 -10.40 12.27 6.87
C LEU A 454 -11.67 12.04 7.70
N PRO A 455 -11.63 12.27 9.02
CA PRO A 455 -12.81 12.19 9.87
C PRO A 455 -13.98 13.06 9.38
N GLY A 456 -15.14 12.44 9.20
CA GLY A 456 -16.35 13.12 8.72
C GLY A 456 -16.39 13.41 7.22
N ASP A 457 -15.33 13.10 6.49
CA ASP A 457 -15.27 13.24 5.03
C ASP A 457 -15.65 11.94 4.29
N SER A 458 -15.77 12.06 2.98
CA SER A 458 -15.98 10.95 2.07
C SER A 458 -15.14 11.09 0.81
N VAL A 459 -14.77 9.95 0.23
CA VAL A 459 -14.08 9.87 -1.06
C VAL A 459 -14.92 9.03 -2.01
N GLU A 460 -15.11 9.50 -3.23
CA GLU A 460 -15.83 8.80 -4.28
C GLU A 460 -14.86 8.27 -5.33
N LEU A 461 -14.91 6.95 -5.55
CA LEU A 461 -14.04 6.17 -6.43
C LEU A 461 -14.87 5.52 -7.52
N THR A 462 -14.50 5.72 -8.79
CA THR A 462 -15.21 5.06 -9.89
C THR A 462 -14.24 4.26 -10.74
N PHE A 463 -14.63 3.04 -11.09
CA PHE A 463 -13.84 2.11 -11.90
C PHE A 463 -14.74 1.13 -12.66
N PRO A 464 -14.26 0.58 -13.80
CA PRO A 464 -14.89 -0.55 -14.44
C PRO A 464 -14.61 -1.83 -13.66
N ALA A 465 -15.60 -2.70 -13.51
CA ALA A 465 -15.42 -4.03 -12.96
C ALA A 465 -14.89 -4.98 -14.06
N ASP A 466 -13.62 -4.87 -14.37
CA ASP A 466 -12.95 -5.57 -15.48
C ASP A 466 -11.90 -6.59 -15.06
N ASN A 467 -11.64 -6.70 -13.74
CA ASN A 467 -10.70 -7.66 -13.17
C ASN A 467 -11.42 -8.64 -12.23
N PRO A 468 -12.01 -9.74 -12.76
CA PRO A 468 -12.84 -10.63 -11.95
C PRO A 468 -12.07 -11.36 -10.87
N GLY A 469 -12.69 -11.49 -9.69
CA GLY A 469 -12.12 -12.15 -8.52
C GLY A 469 -12.71 -11.65 -7.21
N ASN A 470 -12.03 -11.97 -6.11
CA ASN A 470 -12.31 -11.43 -4.79
C ASN A 470 -11.16 -10.51 -4.39
N TRP A 471 -11.45 -9.24 -4.18
CA TRP A 471 -10.45 -8.22 -3.95
C TRP A 471 -10.63 -7.58 -2.58
N MET A 472 -9.54 -7.44 -1.83
CA MET A 472 -9.62 -6.78 -0.54
C MET A 472 -9.78 -5.27 -0.70
N LEU A 473 -10.64 -4.67 0.12
CA LEU A 473 -10.74 -3.24 0.38
C LEU A 473 -10.48 -3.06 1.88
N HIS A 474 -9.42 -2.34 2.24
CA HIS A 474 -9.00 -2.24 3.64
C HIS A 474 -8.35 -0.90 3.99
N CYS A 475 -8.31 -0.59 5.29
CA CYS A 475 -7.44 0.46 5.80
C CYS A 475 -5.98 0.00 5.73
N HIS A 476 -5.10 0.85 5.23
CA HIS A 476 -3.67 0.53 5.12
C HIS A 476 -2.87 0.85 6.40
N ASN A 477 -3.51 1.38 7.45
CA ASN A 477 -2.95 1.32 8.78
C ASN A 477 -2.91 -0.16 9.22
N ALA A 478 -1.70 -0.70 9.45
CA ALA A 478 -1.51 -2.13 9.70
C ALA A 478 -2.23 -2.61 10.96
N TYR A 479 -2.30 -1.77 11.98
CA TYR A 479 -2.97 -2.07 13.26
C TYR A 479 -4.50 -2.05 13.11
N HIS A 480 -5.05 -1.16 12.27
CA HIS A 480 -6.48 -1.13 11.94
C HIS A 480 -6.87 -2.35 11.10
N LEU A 481 -6.06 -2.71 10.11
CA LEU A 481 -6.27 -3.90 9.29
C LEU A 481 -6.28 -5.16 10.15
N GLU A 482 -5.26 -5.35 11.00
CA GLU A 482 -5.17 -6.52 11.90
C GLU A 482 -6.29 -6.52 12.95
N SER A 483 -6.92 -5.37 13.19
CA SER A 483 -8.08 -5.27 14.08
C SER A 483 -9.42 -5.45 13.36
N GLY A 484 -9.41 -5.59 12.03
CA GLY A 484 -10.57 -5.99 11.24
C GLY A 484 -11.09 -4.96 10.24
N MET A 485 -10.41 -3.81 10.00
CA MET A 485 -10.89 -2.79 9.05
C MET A 485 -10.64 -3.22 7.60
N ALA A 486 -11.35 -4.24 7.17
CA ALA A 486 -11.34 -4.74 5.80
C ALA A 486 -12.69 -5.35 5.39
N THR A 487 -12.94 -5.40 4.08
CA THR A 487 -14.04 -6.09 3.43
C THR A 487 -13.58 -6.62 2.06
N VAL A 488 -14.47 -7.24 1.32
CA VAL A 488 -14.19 -7.84 0.00
C VAL A 488 -15.09 -7.24 -1.06
N LEU A 489 -14.50 -6.80 -2.16
CA LEU A 489 -15.18 -6.59 -3.43
C LEU A 489 -15.23 -7.94 -4.16
N ALA A 490 -16.42 -8.55 -4.24
CA ALA A 490 -16.62 -9.88 -4.79
C ALA A 490 -17.33 -9.82 -6.14
N TYR A 491 -16.71 -10.39 -7.17
CA TYR A 491 -17.33 -10.50 -8.48
C TYR A 491 -18.34 -11.63 -8.48
N THR A 492 -19.56 -11.29 -8.90
CA THR A 492 -20.63 -12.27 -9.18
C THR A 492 -20.63 -12.61 -10.66
N THR A 493 -20.82 -13.88 -10.97
CA THR A 493 -20.87 -14.39 -12.36
C THR A 493 -22.23 -14.12 -13.02
#